data_d3ababec2c121e49ce005966f635a0a4
#
_entry.id   d3ababec2c121e49ce005966f635a0a4
#
_cell.length_a   1.000
_cell.length_b   1.000
_cell.length_c   1.000
_cell.angle_alpha   90.00
_cell.angle_beta   90.00
_cell.angle_gamma   90.00
#
_symmetry.space_group_name_H-M   'P 1'
#
loop_
_entity.id
_entity.type
_entity.pdbx_description
1 polymer ?
#
loop_
_entity_poly.entity_id
_entity_poly.type
_entity_poly.pdbx_seq_one_letter_code
_entity_poly.pdbx_strand_id
1 'polypeptide(L)'
;MKTLTAIALTAAVLVSGSAFASADLAKKNGCAVCHDATAKKMGPTWKDIAAKNKADKNAETVLVAAINNGTKGKYGKIPMPKQPKAAADAAALAKWILTH
;
A
#
# COMPACT_ATOMS: atom_id res chain seq x y z
N MET A 1 -33.51 -3.89 -39.41
CA MET A 1 -33.22 -3.72 -38.93
C MET A 1 -32.16 -3.76 -38.37
N LYS A 2 -31.46 -3.36 -37.92
CA LYS A 2 -30.46 -3.34 -37.57
C LYS A 2 -30.10 -3.44 -36.34
N THR A 3 -29.42 -4.04 -35.88
CA THR A 3 -29.13 -4.36 -34.80
C THR A 3 -27.91 -3.83 -34.46
N LEU A 4 -27.73 -3.28 -33.53
CA LEU A 4 -26.74 -2.79 -33.12
C LEU A 4 -26.15 -3.44 -32.14
N THR A 5 -25.25 -3.92 -32.12
CA THR A 5 -24.61 -4.62 -31.25
C THR A 5 -23.77 -3.77 -30.52
N ALA A 6 -24.04 -3.59 -29.46
CA ALA A 6 -23.36 -2.79 -28.68
C ALA A 6 -22.33 -3.58 -28.10
N ILE A 7 -21.22 -3.42 -28.24
CA ILE A 7 -20.29 -4.14 -27.71
C ILE A 7 -19.82 -3.53 -26.55
N ALA A 8 -20.04 -4.03 -25.57
CA ALA A 8 -19.72 -3.53 -24.37
C ALA A 8 -18.38 -3.88 -24.11
N LEU A 9 -17.53 -3.14 -24.12
CA LEU A 9 -16.39 -3.39 -23.88
C LEU A 9 -16.03 -3.24 -22.62
N THR A 10 -15.84 -4.02 -21.88
CA THR A 10 -15.57 -3.97 -20.66
C THR A 10 -14.22 -3.93 -20.49
N ALA A 11 -13.73 -3.07 -20.14
CA ALA A 11 -12.51 -2.98 -19.89
C ALA A 11 -12.21 -3.34 -18.60
N ALA A 12 -12.06 -4.35 -18.35
CA ALA A 12 -11.90 -4.73 -17.15
C ALA A 12 -10.56 -4.66 -16.83
N VAL A 13 -10.04 -3.99 -16.29
CA VAL A 13 -8.93 -3.88 -16.11
C VAL A 13 -8.31 -4.15 -15.02
N LEU A 14 -7.69 -4.85 -14.86
CA LEU A 14 -6.63 -4.79 -14.52
C LEU A 14 -6.27 -4.60 -13.22
N VAL A 15 -6.95 -5.00 -12.37
CA VAL A 15 -6.68 -4.84 -11.09
C VAL A 15 -5.64 -5.76 -10.66
N SER A 16 -5.52 -6.86 -11.25
CA SER A 16 -4.58 -7.81 -10.80
C SER A 16 -3.17 -7.33 -10.96
N GLY A 17 -2.91 -6.48 -11.87
CA GLY A 17 -1.59 -5.98 -12.05
C GLY A 17 -1.16 -5.04 -10.96
N SER A 18 -2.08 -4.45 -10.28
CA SER A 18 -1.77 -3.50 -9.26
C SER A 18 -1.07 -4.06 -8.07
N ALA A 19 -1.37 -5.28 -7.70
CA ALA A 19 -0.75 -5.88 -6.54
C ALA A 19 0.74 -6.08 -6.77
N PHE A 20 1.11 -6.52 -7.96
CA PHE A 20 2.50 -6.70 -8.26
C PHE A 20 3.18 -5.37 -8.41
N ALA A 21 2.53 -4.44 -9.05
CA ALA A 21 3.10 -3.12 -9.24
C ALA A 21 3.37 -2.48 -7.88
N SER A 22 2.51 -2.70 -6.90
CA SER A 22 2.70 -2.12 -5.58
C SER A 22 3.80 -2.80 -4.78
N ALA A 23 3.98 -4.09 -4.97
CA ALA A 23 5.09 -4.79 -4.34
C ALA A 23 6.41 -4.28 -4.93
N ASP A 24 6.45 -4.04 -6.22
CA ASP A 24 7.62 -3.47 -6.86
C ASP A 24 7.85 -2.04 -6.41
N LEU A 25 6.78 -1.29 -6.20
CA LEU A 25 6.90 0.07 -5.69
C LEU A 25 7.49 0.08 -4.28
N ALA A 26 7.13 -0.89 -3.47
CA ALA A 26 7.70 -1.00 -2.13
C ALA A 26 9.20 -1.24 -2.20
N LYS A 27 9.64 -2.10 -3.11
CA LYS A 27 11.04 -2.36 -3.28
C LYS A 27 11.76 -1.15 -3.83
N LYS A 28 11.18 -0.53 -4.85
CA LYS A 28 11.74 0.62 -5.49
C LYS A 28 11.96 1.76 -4.50
N ASN A 29 11.07 1.92 -3.57
CA ASN A 29 11.15 2.98 -2.59
C ASN A 29 11.89 2.60 -1.30
N GLY A 30 12.50 1.43 -1.27
CA GLY A 30 13.29 1.01 -0.13
C GLY A 30 12.50 0.53 1.07
N CYS A 31 11.21 0.37 0.93
CA CYS A 31 10.37 -0.06 2.05
C CYS A 31 10.72 -1.47 2.51
N ALA A 32 11.11 -2.31 1.57
CA ALA A 32 11.43 -3.70 1.88
C ALA A 32 12.69 -3.89 2.73
N VAL A 33 13.44 -2.84 2.94
CA VAL A 33 14.60 -2.90 3.82
C VAL A 33 14.15 -3.09 5.27
N CYS A 34 13.05 -2.46 5.64
CA CYS A 34 12.56 -2.49 7.00
C CYS A 34 11.26 -3.26 7.18
N HIS A 35 10.54 -3.53 6.11
CA HIS A 35 9.25 -4.22 6.17
C HIS A 35 9.26 -5.48 5.31
N ASP A 36 8.53 -6.47 5.74
CA ASP A 36 8.36 -7.71 4.98
C ASP A 36 6.92 -8.17 5.18
N ALA A 37 6.45 -9.08 4.37
CA ALA A 37 5.07 -9.55 4.45
C ALA A 37 4.78 -10.22 5.79
N THR A 38 5.66 -11.07 6.25
CA THR A 38 5.44 -11.85 7.46
C THR A 38 6.62 -11.89 8.43
N ALA A 39 7.82 -11.59 7.97
CA ALA A 39 9.00 -11.63 8.82
C ALA A 39 9.29 -10.25 9.41
N LYS A 40 9.26 -10.12 10.70
CA LYS A 40 9.50 -8.85 11.32
C LYS A 40 10.96 -8.45 11.17
N LYS A 41 11.17 -7.22 10.75
CA LYS A 41 12.51 -6.65 10.61
C LYS A 41 12.57 -5.42 11.50
N MET A 42 13.15 -4.34 11.07
CA MET A 42 13.16 -3.14 11.84
C MET A 42 11.79 -2.56 11.99
N GLY A 43 10.96 -2.68 10.98
CA GLY A 43 9.58 -2.22 11.03
C GLY A 43 8.60 -3.36 11.16
N PRO A 44 7.34 -3.08 11.38
CA PRO A 44 6.30 -4.11 11.46
C PRO A 44 6.09 -4.75 10.09
N THR A 45 5.51 -5.94 10.08
CA THR A 45 5.20 -6.64 8.83
C THR A 45 4.03 -5.94 8.15
N TRP A 46 3.90 -6.17 6.84
CA TRP A 46 2.74 -5.64 6.12
C TRP A 46 1.45 -6.17 6.73
N LYS A 47 1.48 -7.43 7.16
CA LYS A 47 0.33 -8.06 7.78
C LYS A 47 -0.06 -7.34 9.08
N ASP A 48 0.90 -7.00 9.90
CA ASP A 48 0.64 -6.30 11.16
C ASP A 48 0.11 -4.90 10.92
N ILE A 49 0.65 -4.21 9.94
CA ILE A 49 0.18 -2.87 9.60
C ILE A 49 -1.26 -2.94 9.13
N ALA A 50 -1.57 -3.88 8.26
CA ALA A 50 -2.93 -4.03 7.76
C ALA A 50 -3.89 -4.37 8.91
N ALA A 51 -3.51 -5.29 9.76
CA ALA A 51 -4.37 -5.68 10.89
C ALA A 51 -4.65 -4.52 11.83
N LYS A 52 -3.66 -3.70 12.07
CA LYS A 52 -3.82 -2.59 12.99
C LYS A 52 -4.69 -1.47 12.41
N ASN A 53 -4.72 -1.33 11.12
CA ASN A 53 -5.42 -0.21 10.49
C ASN A 53 -6.69 -0.58 9.73
N LYS A 54 -6.90 -1.85 9.47
CA LYS A 54 -8.00 -2.30 8.63
C LYS A 54 -9.38 -1.85 9.09
N ALA A 55 -9.59 -1.77 10.36
CA ALA A 55 -10.90 -1.37 10.87
C ALA A 55 -11.14 0.14 10.79
N ASP A 56 -10.09 0.90 10.53
CA ASP A 56 -10.23 2.34 10.49
C ASP A 56 -10.72 2.73 9.10
N LYS A 57 -11.80 3.44 9.03
CA LYS A 57 -12.33 3.87 7.72
C LYS A 57 -11.39 4.86 7.04
N ASN A 58 -10.45 5.43 7.75
CA ASN A 58 -9.48 6.34 7.18
C ASN A 58 -8.12 5.67 7.01
N ALA A 59 -8.09 4.34 6.97
CA ALA A 59 -6.84 3.59 6.93
C ALA A 59 -5.89 4.02 5.84
N GLU A 60 -6.37 4.25 4.64
CA GLU A 60 -5.50 4.69 3.55
C GLU A 60 -4.87 6.03 3.86
N THR A 61 -5.65 6.96 4.35
CA THR A 61 -5.16 8.29 4.70
C THR A 61 -4.11 8.20 5.80
N VAL A 62 -4.35 7.34 6.77
CA VAL A 62 -3.42 7.14 7.87
C VAL A 62 -2.10 6.59 7.36
N LEU A 63 -2.14 5.62 6.46
CA LEU A 63 -0.93 5.04 5.92
C LEU A 63 -0.17 6.01 5.00
N VAL A 64 -0.89 6.78 4.22
CA VAL A 64 -0.26 7.80 3.39
C VAL A 64 0.45 8.82 4.27
N ALA A 65 -0.20 9.24 5.35
CA ALA A 65 0.43 10.17 6.28
C ALA A 65 1.66 9.57 6.93
N ALA A 66 1.63 8.28 7.25
CA ALA A 66 2.78 7.60 7.83
C ALA A 66 3.98 7.59 6.87
N ILE A 67 3.73 7.37 5.60
CA ILE A 67 4.79 7.39 4.60
C ILE A 67 5.36 8.80 4.44
N ASN A 68 4.50 9.78 4.36
CA ASN A 68 4.93 11.15 4.13
C ASN A 68 5.56 11.82 5.35
N ASN A 69 5.08 11.50 6.52
CA ASN A 69 5.52 12.19 7.73
C ASN A 69 6.29 11.32 8.72
N GLY A 70 6.31 10.01 8.49
CA GLY A 70 6.91 9.09 9.43
C GLY A 70 5.96 8.75 10.57
N THR A 71 6.36 7.83 11.42
CA THR A 71 5.60 7.47 12.62
C THR A 71 6.54 7.33 13.80
N LYS A 72 5.97 7.47 15.00
CA LYS A 72 6.76 7.35 16.18
C LYS A 72 5.92 6.69 17.23
N GLY A 73 6.39 5.62 17.77
CA GLY A 73 5.69 4.95 18.87
C GLY A 73 4.48 4.10 18.54
N LYS A 74 4.07 4.09 17.29
CA LYS A 74 2.86 3.35 16.92
C LYS A 74 3.07 1.84 16.87
N TYR A 75 4.23 1.40 16.45
CA TYR A 75 4.54 -0.02 16.31
C TYR A 75 5.74 -0.44 17.16
N GLY A 76 6.12 0.36 18.11
CA GLY A 76 7.25 0.03 18.96
C GLY A 76 8.18 1.21 19.12
N LYS A 77 9.38 0.94 19.56
CA LYS A 77 10.33 1.99 19.87
C LYS A 77 11.03 2.60 18.69
N ILE A 78 11.15 1.85 17.61
CA ILE A 78 11.89 2.33 16.45
C ILE A 78 10.97 3.19 15.58
N PRO A 79 11.28 4.46 15.39
CA PRO A 79 10.43 5.31 14.59
C PRO A 79 10.66 5.03 13.11
N MET A 80 9.63 5.22 12.31
CA MET A 80 9.77 5.16 10.87
C MET A 80 10.03 6.59 10.40
N PRO A 81 11.13 6.85 9.75
CA PRO A 81 11.38 8.21 9.24
C PRO A 81 10.46 8.49 8.05
N LYS A 82 10.24 9.75 7.76
CA LYS A 82 9.45 10.13 6.62
C LYS A 82 10.12 9.62 5.34
N GLN A 83 9.33 9.32 4.36
CA GLN A 83 9.83 8.74 3.11
C GLN A 83 9.48 9.64 1.93
N PRO A 84 10.14 10.78 1.77
CA PRO A 84 9.78 11.72 0.72
C PRO A 84 9.90 11.14 -0.69
N LYS A 85 10.81 10.21 -0.87
CA LYS A 85 10.98 9.56 -2.15
C LYS A 85 9.74 8.76 -2.53
N ALA A 86 8.98 8.28 -1.57
CA ALA A 86 7.80 7.47 -1.82
C ALA A 86 6.51 8.28 -1.90
N ALA A 87 6.58 9.58 -1.76
CA ALA A 87 5.37 10.42 -1.73
C ALA A 87 4.46 10.22 -2.93
N ALA A 88 5.02 10.11 -4.12
CA ALA A 88 4.21 9.95 -5.32
C ALA A 88 3.50 8.59 -5.37
N ASP A 89 4.04 7.59 -4.70
CA ASP A 89 3.50 6.25 -4.70
C ASP A 89 2.74 5.92 -3.41
N ALA A 90 2.65 6.87 -2.51
CA ALA A 90 2.09 6.61 -1.17
C ALA A 90 0.67 6.06 -1.20
N ALA A 91 -0.18 6.59 -2.05
CA ALA A 91 -1.57 6.11 -2.13
C ALA A 91 -1.64 4.66 -2.62
N ALA A 92 -0.86 4.34 -3.64
CA ALA A 92 -0.83 2.98 -4.17
C ALA A 92 -0.25 2.02 -3.14
N LEU A 93 0.79 2.44 -2.43
CA LEU A 93 1.39 1.63 -1.40
C LEU A 93 0.41 1.39 -0.25
N ALA A 94 -0.31 2.41 0.17
CA ALA A 94 -1.29 2.29 1.24
C ALA A 94 -2.37 1.27 0.89
N LYS A 95 -2.90 1.34 -0.31
CA LYS A 95 -3.91 0.38 -0.76
C LYS A 95 -3.37 -1.04 -0.76
N TRP A 96 -2.18 -1.20 -1.28
CA TRP A 96 -1.54 -2.52 -1.36
C TRP A 96 -1.28 -3.10 0.04
N ILE A 97 -0.77 -2.28 0.94
CA ILE A 97 -0.50 -2.72 2.31
C ILE A 97 -1.78 -3.24 2.95
N LEU A 98 -2.88 -2.55 2.73
CA LEU A 98 -4.15 -2.95 3.34
C LEU A 98 -4.74 -4.23 2.76
N THR A 99 -4.18 -4.78 1.70
CA THR A 99 -4.62 -6.06 1.17
C THR A 99 -4.02 -7.25 1.92
N HIS A 100 -3.11 -7.03 2.82
CA HIS A 100 -2.42 -8.11 3.54
C HIS A 100 -3.19 -8.69 4.74
#